data_5ad9a621dd1e14c2987ca814423aa6ad
#
_entry.id   5ad9a621dd1e14c2987ca814423aa6ad
#
_cell.length_a   1.000
_cell.length_b   1.000
_cell.length_c   1.000
_cell.angle_alpha   90.00
_cell.angle_beta   90.00
_cell.angle_gamma   90.00
#
_symmetry.space_group_name_H-M   'P 1'
#
loop_
_entity.id
_entity.type
_entity.pdbx_description
1 polymer ?
#
loop_
_entity_poly.entity_id
_entity_poly.type
_entity_poly.pdbx_seq_one_letter_code
_entity_poly.pdbx_strand_id
1 'polypeptide(L)'
;MFSTRRKDIFVLVVLSLFAYLSIIAIREIDSAEARNFIAAREMLENSSWWSPTVNGHFYFENPPLPTWLTAIVMMITRSHSEAILRIPNMLCCIFTILFLYRSMIRIKKDRLFAFLCSFVLLTTFMFIKLGAENTWDIYTYTFAFCASLAFYLYARDGQRKNLYRMAILVFLSFLSKGPIGFYSVFIPFLLAHYIIFPREIFKKRTFFVLLTLVISIALSLIWAFSMFFNHGDFFLSIVKDEVNAWATKHHRSFIFYTDYFVYMGSWLFFSIFVIFKIPEKKEEKVFWLWTILS
;
A
#
# COMPACT_ATOMS: atom_id res chain seq x y z
N MET A 1 -7.11 -15.98 -26.88
CA MET A 1 -7.03 -15.81 -25.43
C MET A 1 -6.08 -14.69 -24.98
N PHE A 2 -4.84 -14.58 -25.53
CA PHE A 2 -3.89 -13.49 -25.21
C PHE A 2 -4.37 -12.09 -25.64
N SER A 3 -5.02 -11.97 -26.80
CA SER A 3 -5.55 -10.70 -27.33
C SER A 3 -6.59 -10.06 -26.39
N THR A 4 -7.46 -10.86 -25.80
CA THR A 4 -8.54 -10.41 -24.91
C THR A 4 -8.05 -9.94 -23.54
N ARG A 5 -7.02 -10.58 -22.94
CA ARG A 5 -6.40 -10.13 -21.69
C ARG A 5 -5.67 -8.78 -21.86
N ARG A 6 -5.03 -8.56 -23.01
CA ARG A 6 -4.41 -7.26 -23.31
C ARG A 6 -5.45 -6.15 -23.42
N LYS A 7 -6.63 -6.45 -23.97
CA LYS A 7 -7.75 -5.50 -24.01
C LYS A 7 -8.23 -5.10 -22.62
N ASP A 8 -8.39 -6.06 -21.68
CA ASP A 8 -8.78 -5.75 -20.31
C ASP A 8 -7.75 -4.87 -19.59
N ILE A 9 -6.46 -5.19 -19.72
CA ILE A 9 -5.37 -4.38 -19.16
C ILE A 9 -5.43 -2.97 -19.75
N PHE A 10 -5.59 -2.85 -21.06
CA PHE A 10 -5.70 -1.55 -21.72
C PHE A 10 -6.89 -0.74 -21.19
N VAL A 11 -8.07 -1.37 -21.09
CA VAL A 11 -9.29 -0.72 -20.56
C VAL A 11 -9.07 -0.28 -19.10
N LEU A 12 -8.52 -1.14 -18.24
CA LEU A 12 -8.24 -0.78 -16.85
C LEU A 12 -7.26 0.39 -16.75
N VAL A 13 -6.21 0.42 -17.57
CA VAL A 13 -5.26 1.54 -17.60
C VAL A 13 -5.95 2.83 -18.07
N VAL A 14 -6.72 2.78 -19.16
CA VAL A 14 -7.42 3.97 -19.68
C VAL A 14 -8.42 4.52 -18.65
N LEU A 15 -9.22 3.63 -18.03
CA LEU A 15 -10.17 4.05 -16.99
C LEU A 15 -9.45 4.63 -15.76
N SER A 16 -8.31 4.04 -15.37
CA SER A 16 -7.50 4.57 -14.26
C SER A 16 -6.93 5.95 -14.59
N LEU A 17 -6.36 6.11 -15.78
CA LEU A 17 -5.84 7.41 -16.22
C LEU A 17 -6.96 8.45 -16.27
N PHE A 18 -8.13 8.11 -16.80
CA PHE A 18 -9.29 9.00 -16.82
C PHE A 18 -9.71 9.42 -15.40
N ALA A 19 -9.86 8.46 -14.49
CA ALA A 19 -10.26 8.72 -13.11
C ALA A 19 -9.26 9.60 -12.35
N TYR A 20 -7.96 9.34 -12.47
CA TYR A 20 -6.95 10.11 -11.74
C TYR A 20 -6.64 11.45 -12.39
N LEU A 21 -6.45 11.51 -13.71
CA LEU A 21 -6.10 12.77 -14.40
C LEU A 21 -7.22 13.83 -14.29
N SER A 22 -8.48 13.41 -14.16
CA SER A 22 -9.58 14.35 -13.93
C SER A 22 -9.55 15.01 -12.55
N ILE A 23 -8.85 14.45 -11.59
CA ILE A 23 -8.87 14.91 -10.17
C ILE A 23 -7.54 15.55 -9.77
N ILE A 24 -6.41 15.00 -10.19
CA ILE A 24 -5.07 15.41 -9.70
C ILE A 24 -4.75 16.88 -9.98
N ALA A 25 -5.37 17.49 -11.01
CA ALA A 25 -5.12 18.87 -11.40
C ALA A 25 -5.97 19.89 -10.63
N ILE A 26 -7.14 19.50 -10.11
CA ILE A 26 -8.13 20.40 -9.52
C ILE A 26 -8.19 20.29 -7.99
N ARG A 27 -7.56 19.28 -7.42
CA ARG A 27 -7.62 19.02 -5.99
C ARG A 27 -6.70 19.98 -5.21
N GLU A 28 -7.22 20.55 -4.12
CA GLU A 28 -6.44 21.34 -3.18
C GLU A 28 -5.37 20.51 -2.46
N ILE A 29 -4.25 21.14 -2.10
CA ILE A 29 -3.16 20.54 -1.34
C ILE A 29 -3.58 20.39 0.12
N ASP A 30 -3.34 19.22 0.66
CA ASP A 30 -3.45 18.97 2.10
C ASP A 30 -2.07 19.15 2.78
N SER A 31 -2.10 19.33 4.10
CA SER A 31 -0.88 19.58 4.91
C SER A 31 0.14 18.45 4.86
N ALA A 32 -0.31 17.19 4.77
CA ALA A 32 0.58 16.04 4.64
C ALA A 32 1.27 16.02 3.27
N GLU A 33 0.52 16.30 2.21
CA GLU A 33 1.01 16.40 0.84
C GLU A 33 2.02 17.55 0.70
N ALA A 34 1.71 18.73 1.27
CA ALA A 34 2.61 19.88 1.28
C ALA A 34 3.95 19.53 1.95
N ARG A 35 3.93 18.83 3.08
CA ARG A 35 5.17 18.37 3.74
C ARG A 35 6.01 17.47 2.85
N ASN A 36 5.40 16.55 2.12
CA ASN A 36 6.13 15.67 1.20
C ASN A 36 6.74 16.46 0.02
N PHE A 37 6.03 17.45 -0.52
CA PHE A 37 6.56 18.30 -1.59
C PHE A 37 7.74 19.16 -1.12
N ILE A 38 7.64 19.75 0.09
CA ILE A 38 8.74 20.52 0.69
C ILE A 38 9.94 19.60 0.94
N ALA A 39 9.73 18.43 1.55
CA ALA A 39 10.79 17.47 1.81
C ALA A 39 11.49 17.00 0.51
N ALA A 40 10.74 16.74 -0.54
CA ALA A 40 11.28 16.33 -1.85
C ALA A 40 12.11 17.47 -2.50
N ARG A 41 11.64 18.71 -2.40
CA ARG A 41 12.35 19.89 -2.89
C ARG A 41 13.66 20.10 -2.13
N GLU A 42 13.62 20.15 -0.80
CA GLU A 42 14.80 20.36 0.03
C GLU A 42 15.82 19.22 -0.12
N MET A 43 15.35 17.99 -0.34
CA MET A 43 16.19 16.85 -0.64
C MET A 43 17.03 17.06 -1.91
N LEU A 44 16.46 17.70 -2.94
CA LEU A 44 17.18 18.04 -4.18
C LEU A 44 18.11 19.24 -3.96
N GLU A 45 17.63 20.31 -3.30
CA GLU A 45 18.39 21.54 -3.05
C GLU A 45 19.64 21.27 -2.18
N ASN A 46 19.48 20.46 -1.12
CA ASN A 46 20.53 20.17 -0.16
C ASN A 46 21.32 18.89 -0.48
N SER A 47 20.96 18.16 -1.56
CA SER A 47 21.52 16.84 -1.90
C SER A 47 21.41 15.82 -0.75
N SER A 48 20.41 15.95 0.12
CA SER A 48 20.24 15.16 1.35
C SER A 48 19.18 14.06 1.15
N TRP A 49 19.46 13.11 0.27
CA TRP A 49 18.54 12.01 -0.06
C TRP A 49 18.22 11.07 1.10
N TRP A 50 19.13 10.98 2.08
CA TRP A 50 19.01 10.03 3.17
C TRP A 50 18.33 10.62 4.41
N SER A 51 18.57 11.92 4.68
CA SER A 51 18.04 12.66 5.83
C SER A 51 17.12 13.77 5.36
N PRO A 52 15.83 13.50 5.13
CA PRO A 52 14.89 14.51 4.65
C PRO A 52 14.70 15.64 5.66
N THR A 53 14.45 16.85 5.16
CA THR A 53 14.11 18.03 5.95
C THR A 53 12.82 18.67 5.46
N VAL A 54 12.13 19.39 6.34
CA VAL A 54 10.98 20.25 6.03
C VAL A 54 11.18 21.59 6.69
N ASN A 55 11.24 22.65 5.91
CA ASN A 55 11.58 24.01 6.36
C ASN A 55 12.93 24.07 7.13
N GLY A 56 13.93 23.32 6.66
CA GLY A 56 15.25 23.24 7.24
C GLY A 56 15.38 22.38 8.51
N HIS A 57 14.27 21.80 9.02
CA HIS A 57 14.28 20.90 10.18
C HIS A 57 14.20 19.45 9.72
N PHE A 58 14.94 18.55 10.40
CA PHE A 58 14.88 17.11 10.10
C PHE A 58 13.47 16.57 10.21
N TYR A 59 13.06 15.78 9.21
CA TYR A 59 11.74 15.19 9.10
C TYR A 59 11.84 13.66 9.04
N PHE A 60 11.68 12.99 10.18
CA PHE A 60 11.84 11.54 10.33
C PHE A 60 10.52 10.81 10.68
N GLU A 61 9.39 11.51 10.61
CA GLU A 61 8.06 10.91 10.88
C GLU A 61 7.74 9.75 9.94
N ASN A 62 8.22 9.82 8.71
CA ASN A 62 7.98 8.79 7.70
C ASN A 62 9.28 8.38 6.99
N PRO A 63 9.43 7.08 6.65
CA PRO A 63 10.51 6.60 5.81
C PRO A 63 10.48 7.24 4.42
N PRO A 64 11.64 7.28 3.71
CA PRO A 64 11.83 8.24 2.62
C PRO A 64 11.32 7.81 1.24
N LEU A 65 10.84 6.56 1.04
CA LEU A 65 10.51 6.07 -0.31
C LEU A 65 9.52 6.96 -1.08
N PRO A 66 8.38 7.41 -0.52
CA PRO A 66 7.48 8.31 -1.25
C PRO A 66 8.11 9.66 -1.58
N THR A 67 8.93 10.19 -0.66
CA THR A 67 9.66 11.44 -0.87
C THR A 67 10.71 11.29 -1.97
N TRP A 68 11.45 10.17 -2.01
CA TRP A 68 12.37 9.85 -3.13
C TRP A 68 11.66 9.82 -4.47
N LEU A 69 10.49 9.17 -4.55
CA LEU A 69 9.73 9.08 -5.80
C LEU A 69 9.27 10.47 -6.26
N THR A 70 8.84 11.32 -5.32
CA THR A 70 8.44 12.71 -5.60
C THR A 70 9.64 13.54 -6.06
N ALA A 71 10.79 13.44 -5.38
CA ALA A 71 12.02 14.12 -5.74
C ALA A 71 12.53 13.68 -7.13
N ILE A 72 12.47 12.39 -7.45
CA ILE A 72 12.84 11.86 -8.78
C ILE A 72 11.94 12.48 -9.86
N VAL A 73 10.62 12.57 -9.63
CA VAL A 73 9.71 13.21 -10.58
C VAL A 73 10.03 14.71 -10.74
N MET A 74 10.26 15.44 -9.64
CA MET A 74 10.72 16.85 -9.71
C MET A 74 11.99 16.98 -10.53
N MET A 75 12.98 16.14 -10.29
CA MET A 75 14.27 16.16 -10.99
C MET A 75 14.13 15.90 -12.48
N ILE A 76 13.34 14.91 -12.88
CA ILE A 76 13.14 14.53 -14.28
C ILE A 76 12.32 15.57 -15.05
N THR A 77 11.23 16.04 -14.44
CA THR A 77 10.29 16.95 -15.10
C THR A 77 10.68 18.43 -14.96
N ARG A 78 11.56 18.73 -14.02
CA ARG A 78 11.92 20.11 -13.62
C ARG A 78 10.68 20.95 -13.28
N SER A 79 9.63 20.30 -12.78
CA SER A 79 8.34 20.91 -12.47
C SER A 79 8.04 20.83 -10.97
N HIS A 80 7.44 21.88 -10.45
CA HIS A 80 6.88 21.96 -9.10
C HIS A 80 5.34 21.92 -9.13
N SER A 81 4.74 21.61 -10.28
CA SER A 81 3.29 21.49 -10.39
C SER A 81 2.78 20.30 -9.59
N GLU A 82 1.80 20.54 -8.72
CA GLU A 82 1.17 19.56 -7.85
C GLU A 82 0.64 18.35 -8.64
N ALA A 83 -0.01 18.62 -9.78
CA ALA A 83 -0.51 17.56 -10.65
C ALA A 83 0.58 16.59 -11.11
N ILE A 84 1.77 17.13 -11.43
CA ILE A 84 2.92 16.30 -11.84
C ILE A 84 3.48 15.53 -10.65
N LEU A 85 3.56 16.16 -9.48
CA LEU A 85 4.10 15.53 -8.28
C LEU A 85 3.19 14.43 -7.71
N ARG A 86 1.91 14.39 -8.09
CA ARG A 86 0.95 13.32 -7.75
C ARG A 86 1.06 12.08 -8.65
N ILE A 87 1.80 12.17 -9.76
CA ILE A 87 1.97 11.04 -10.72
C ILE A 87 2.48 9.76 -10.05
N PRO A 88 3.46 9.76 -9.13
CA PRO A 88 3.93 8.52 -8.50
C PRO A 88 2.82 7.76 -7.77
N ASN A 89 1.93 8.47 -7.05
CA ASN A 89 0.81 7.86 -6.34
C ASN A 89 -0.21 7.26 -7.31
N MET A 90 -0.56 7.99 -8.37
CA MET A 90 -1.39 7.47 -9.46
C MET A 90 -0.79 6.18 -10.06
N LEU A 91 0.50 6.17 -10.36
CA LEU A 91 1.17 4.99 -10.92
C LEU A 91 1.17 3.81 -9.94
N CYS A 92 1.31 4.06 -8.63
CA CYS A 92 1.19 3.04 -7.59
C CYS A 92 -0.21 2.41 -7.58
N CYS A 93 -1.26 3.23 -7.74
CA CYS A 93 -2.64 2.73 -7.87
C CYS A 93 -2.85 1.89 -9.12
N ILE A 94 -2.38 2.36 -10.28
CA ILE A 94 -2.47 1.61 -11.54
C ILE A 94 -1.72 0.27 -11.41
N PHE A 95 -0.53 0.27 -10.83
CA PHE A 95 0.21 -0.95 -10.54
C PHE A 95 -0.62 -1.92 -9.70
N THR A 96 -1.26 -1.44 -8.64
CA THR A 96 -2.09 -2.26 -7.73
C THR A 96 -3.28 -2.87 -8.44
N ILE A 97 -4.00 -2.10 -9.25
CA ILE A 97 -5.13 -2.56 -10.06
C ILE A 97 -4.69 -3.68 -11.01
N LEU A 98 -3.58 -3.48 -11.71
CA LEU A 98 -3.05 -4.48 -12.64
C LEU A 98 -2.49 -5.72 -11.94
N PHE A 99 -1.91 -5.53 -10.75
CA PHE A 99 -1.42 -6.64 -9.92
C PHE A 99 -2.59 -7.50 -9.42
N LEU A 100 -3.67 -6.86 -8.96
CA LEU A 100 -4.90 -7.53 -8.56
C LEU A 100 -5.51 -8.31 -9.73
N TYR A 101 -5.68 -7.68 -10.89
CA TYR A 101 -6.20 -8.34 -12.10
C TYR A 101 -5.42 -9.61 -12.44
N ARG A 102 -4.09 -9.50 -12.51
CA ARG A 102 -3.22 -10.65 -12.83
C ARG A 102 -3.28 -11.74 -11.77
N SER A 103 -3.39 -11.36 -10.51
CA SER A 103 -3.50 -12.29 -9.38
C SER A 103 -4.83 -13.02 -9.41
N MET A 104 -5.95 -12.32 -9.61
CA MET A 104 -7.29 -12.94 -9.65
C MET A 104 -7.45 -13.88 -10.85
N ILE A 105 -6.90 -13.55 -12.03
CA ILE A 105 -6.86 -14.50 -13.16
C ILE A 105 -6.13 -15.80 -12.79
N ARG A 106 -5.06 -15.71 -12.02
CA ARG A 106 -4.31 -16.91 -11.60
C ARG A 106 -5.04 -17.69 -10.52
N ILE A 107 -5.76 -17.01 -9.63
CA ILE A 107 -6.50 -17.61 -8.51
C ILE A 107 -7.79 -18.30 -9.00
N LYS A 108 -8.61 -17.57 -9.72
CA LYS A 108 -9.97 -18.04 -10.11
C LYS A 108 -10.05 -18.58 -11.53
N LYS A 109 -9.07 -18.30 -12.39
CA LYS A 109 -9.06 -18.63 -13.83
C LYS A 109 -10.25 -18.01 -14.60
N ASP A 110 -10.94 -17.07 -13.99
CA ASP A 110 -12.06 -16.33 -14.55
C ASP A 110 -11.64 -14.89 -14.87
N ARG A 111 -11.78 -14.52 -16.14
CA ARG A 111 -11.38 -13.21 -16.64
C ARG A 111 -12.34 -12.11 -16.20
N LEU A 112 -13.65 -12.38 -16.27
CA LEU A 112 -14.67 -11.41 -15.92
C LEU A 112 -14.60 -11.10 -14.42
N PHE A 113 -14.47 -12.12 -13.61
CA PHE A 113 -14.28 -11.97 -12.16
C PHE A 113 -13.05 -11.13 -11.84
N ALA A 114 -11.90 -11.40 -12.48
CA ALA A 114 -10.68 -10.64 -12.27
C ALA A 114 -10.81 -9.17 -12.69
N PHE A 115 -11.50 -8.90 -13.81
CA PHE A 115 -11.80 -7.55 -14.27
C PHE A 115 -12.70 -6.81 -13.28
N LEU A 116 -13.80 -7.44 -12.84
CA LEU A 116 -14.73 -6.86 -11.89
C LEU A 116 -14.05 -6.54 -10.55
N CYS A 117 -13.22 -7.44 -9.99
CA CYS A 117 -12.45 -7.15 -8.77
C CYS A 117 -11.58 -5.91 -8.92
N SER A 118 -10.89 -5.77 -10.06
CA SER A 118 -10.03 -4.63 -10.34
C SER A 118 -10.81 -3.35 -10.59
N PHE A 119 -11.96 -3.45 -11.23
CA PHE A 119 -12.87 -2.33 -11.47
C PHE A 119 -13.50 -1.82 -10.16
N VAL A 120 -13.91 -2.74 -9.27
CA VAL A 120 -14.41 -2.38 -7.92
C VAL A 120 -13.34 -1.61 -7.15
N LEU A 121 -12.09 -2.09 -7.13
CA LEU A 121 -11.01 -1.39 -6.45
C LEU A 121 -10.78 -0.01 -7.06
N LEU A 122 -10.72 0.10 -8.40
CA LEU A 122 -10.55 1.37 -9.11
C LEU A 122 -11.64 2.39 -8.76
N THR A 123 -12.87 1.94 -8.61
CA THR A 123 -14.05 2.81 -8.38
C THR A 123 -14.39 2.98 -6.89
N THR A 124 -13.59 2.44 -5.98
CA THR A 124 -13.71 2.69 -4.54
C THR A 124 -13.24 4.12 -4.24
N PHE A 125 -14.10 4.92 -3.60
CA PHE A 125 -13.85 6.35 -3.36
C PHE A 125 -12.51 6.60 -2.66
N MET A 126 -12.23 5.86 -1.55
CA MET A 126 -10.97 6.05 -0.81
C MET A 126 -9.73 5.71 -1.65
N PHE A 127 -9.83 4.72 -2.53
CA PHE A 127 -8.71 4.35 -3.40
C PHE A 127 -8.43 5.43 -4.46
N ILE A 128 -9.47 6.04 -5.03
CA ILE A 128 -9.33 7.18 -5.94
C ILE A 128 -8.76 8.38 -5.19
N LYS A 129 -9.30 8.70 -4.01
CA LYS A 129 -8.84 9.81 -3.18
C LYS A 129 -7.35 9.70 -2.89
N LEU A 130 -6.89 8.59 -2.31
CA LEU A 130 -5.49 8.38 -1.95
C LEU A 130 -4.55 8.36 -3.16
N GLY A 131 -5.00 7.87 -4.30
CA GLY A 131 -4.19 7.87 -5.53
C GLY A 131 -4.08 9.24 -6.20
N ALA A 132 -4.98 10.17 -5.85
CA ALA A 132 -4.96 11.55 -6.31
C ALA A 132 -4.23 12.50 -5.33
N GLU A 133 -3.73 11.98 -4.20
CA GLU A 133 -2.90 12.69 -3.21
C GLU A 133 -1.45 12.24 -3.34
N ASN A 134 -0.49 13.08 -2.92
CA ASN A 134 0.90 12.64 -2.78
C ASN A 134 1.25 12.42 -1.31
N THR A 135 0.69 11.36 -0.73
CA THR A 135 0.90 10.96 0.67
C THR A 135 1.56 9.60 0.77
N TRP A 136 2.07 9.25 1.97
CA TRP A 136 2.73 7.96 2.24
C TRP A 136 1.75 6.79 2.30
N ASP A 137 0.47 7.05 2.60
CA ASP A 137 -0.54 6.04 2.89
C ASP A 137 -0.79 5.09 1.73
N ILE A 138 -0.95 5.62 0.53
CA ILE A 138 -1.26 4.79 -0.63
C ILE A 138 -0.17 3.74 -0.90
N TYR A 139 1.10 4.09 -0.73
CA TYR A 139 2.20 3.17 -0.96
C TYR A 139 2.21 2.03 0.05
N THR A 140 2.10 2.36 1.36
CA THR A 140 2.19 1.34 2.39
C THR A 140 1.05 0.34 2.30
N TYR A 141 -0.19 0.80 2.09
CA TYR A 141 -1.34 -0.09 2.00
C TYR A 141 -1.38 -0.89 0.70
N THR A 142 -1.08 -0.28 -0.44
CA THR A 142 -1.09 -0.97 -1.74
C THR A 142 0.02 -2.02 -1.84
N PHE A 143 1.21 -1.71 -1.34
CA PHE A 143 2.30 -2.69 -1.31
C PHE A 143 2.00 -3.85 -0.35
N ALA A 144 1.44 -3.60 0.84
CA ALA A 144 1.02 -4.65 1.76
C ALA A 144 -0.11 -5.52 1.17
N PHE A 145 -1.08 -4.91 0.50
CA PHE A 145 -2.14 -5.61 -0.22
C PHE A 145 -1.59 -6.50 -1.33
N CYS A 146 -0.72 -5.97 -2.18
CA CYS A 146 -0.07 -6.75 -3.24
C CYS A 146 0.84 -7.86 -2.67
N ALA A 147 1.50 -7.62 -1.53
CA ALA A 147 2.29 -8.63 -0.83
C ALA A 147 1.42 -9.79 -0.34
N SER A 148 0.21 -9.50 0.18
CA SER A 148 -0.76 -10.52 0.59
C SER A 148 -1.19 -11.41 -0.57
N LEU A 149 -1.46 -10.83 -1.73
CA LEU A 149 -1.78 -11.58 -2.95
C LEU A 149 -0.58 -12.42 -3.44
N ALA A 150 0.63 -11.86 -3.37
CA ALA A 150 1.86 -12.59 -3.75
C ALA A 150 2.13 -13.76 -2.80
N PHE A 151 1.94 -13.56 -1.49
CA PHE A 151 1.99 -14.63 -0.49
C PHE A 151 0.99 -15.74 -0.80
N TYR A 152 -0.28 -15.38 -1.05
CA TYR A 152 -1.31 -16.39 -1.37
C TYR A 152 -0.95 -17.22 -2.60
N LEU A 153 -0.45 -16.57 -3.65
CA LEU A 153 0.03 -17.27 -4.85
C LEU A 153 1.21 -18.19 -4.55
N TYR A 154 2.14 -17.76 -3.68
CA TYR A 154 3.25 -18.61 -3.26
C TYR A 154 2.79 -19.81 -2.42
N ALA A 155 1.92 -19.59 -1.46
CA ALA A 155 1.36 -20.66 -0.62
C ALA A 155 0.68 -21.72 -1.47
N ARG A 156 -0.07 -21.32 -2.50
CA ARG A 156 -0.77 -22.22 -3.42
C ARG A 156 0.17 -22.93 -4.41
N ASP A 157 0.97 -22.14 -5.15
CA ASP A 157 1.72 -22.64 -6.31
C ASP A 157 3.16 -23.06 -5.98
N GLY A 158 3.75 -22.58 -4.86
CA GLY A 158 5.15 -22.81 -4.46
C GLY A 158 6.18 -22.12 -5.33
N GLN A 159 5.78 -21.22 -6.24
CA GLN A 159 6.69 -20.59 -7.18
C GLN A 159 7.52 -19.50 -6.50
N ARG A 160 8.85 -19.67 -6.44
CA ARG A 160 9.79 -18.74 -5.78
C ARG A 160 9.64 -17.28 -6.21
N LYS A 161 9.26 -17.04 -7.47
CA LYS A 161 9.01 -15.67 -7.96
C LYS A 161 7.93 -14.91 -7.16
N ASN A 162 6.92 -15.63 -6.64
CA ASN A 162 5.88 -15.02 -5.82
C ASN A 162 6.39 -14.72 -4.40
N LEU A 163 7.30 -15.55 -3.88
CA LEU A 163 8.00 -15.28 -2.63
C LEU A 163 8.87 -14.01 -2.72
N TYR A 164 9.65 -13.87 -3.79
CA TYR A 164 10.46 -12.65 -4.01
C TYR A 164 9.59 -11.41 -4.21
N ARG A 165 8.47 -11.53 -4.92
CA ARG A 165 7.51 -10.42 -5.05
C ARG A 165 6.94 -10.00 -3.70
N MET A 166 6.54 -10.97 -2.87
CA MET A 166 6.09 -10.70 -1.50
C MET A 166 7.17 -9.97 -0.71
N ALA A 167 8.41 -10.47 -0.73
CA ALA A 167 9.53 -9.87 -0.01
C ALA A 167 9.78 -8.41 -0.42
N ILE A 168 9.86 -8.14 -1.72
CA ILE A 168 10.06 -6.78 -2.26
C ILE A 168 8.89 -5.87 -1.86
N LEU A 169 7.66 -6.34 -1.96
CA LEU A 169 6.47 -5.54 -1.65
C LEU A 169 6.37 -5.25 -0.14
N VAL A 170 6.73 -6.20 0.73
CA VAL A 170 6.83 -5.95 2.18
C VAL A 170 7.92 -4.92 2.47
N PHE A 171 9.09 -5.06 1.87
CA PHE A 171 10.18 -4.09 2.00
C PHE A 171 9.74 -2.68 1.58
N LEU A 172 9.10 -2.54 0.43
CA LEU A 172 8.60 -1.25 -0.07
C LEU A 172 7.48 -0.67 0.82
N SER A 173 6.59 -1.52 1.38
CA SER A 173 5.57 -1.09 2.32
C SER A 173 6.17 -0.48 3.58
N PHE A 174 7.16 -1.15 4.19
CA PHE A 174 7.88 -0.62 5.36
C PHE A 174 8.65 0.65 5.05
N LEU A 175 9.31 0.72 3.90
CA LEU A 175 10.09 1.88 3.49
C LEU A 175 9.20 3.09 3.10
N SER A 176 7.89 2.87 3.00
CA SER A 176 6.91 3.93 2.72
C SER A 176 6.41 4.62 3.98
N LYS A 177 5.93 3.88 4.97
CA LYS A 177 5.33 4.43 6.22
C LYS A 177 5.56 3.52 7.43
N GLY A 178 6.67 2.80 7.48
CA GLY A 178 6.97 1.89 8.56
C GLY A 178 6.04 0.66 8.60
N PRO A 179 5.71 0.14 9.79
CA PRO A 179 5.03 -1.14 9.93
C PRO A 179 3.51 -1.09 9.68
N ILE A 180 2.91 0.08 9.44
CA ILE A 180 1.46 0.27 9.40
C ILE A 180 0.76 -0.69 8.44
N GLY A 181 1.15 -0.71 7.17
CA GLY A 181 0.55 -1.60 6.18
C GLY A 181 0.78 -3.08 6.49
N PHE A 182 1.89 -3.39 7.14
CA PHE A 182 2.21 -4.75 7.54
C PHE A 182 1.26 -5.28 8.61
N TYR A 183 1.05 -4.55 9.70
CA TYR A 183 0.18 -5.04 10.78
C TYR A 183 -1.31 -4.84 10.47
N SER A 184 -1.71 -3.84 9.67
CA SER A 184 -3.12 -3.59 9.36
C SER A 184 -3.65 -4.39 8.17
N VAL A 185 -2.80 -4.79 7.22
CA VAL A 185 -3.22 -5.47 6.00
C VAL A 185 -2.59 -6.86 5.87
N PHE A 186 -1.26 -6.94 5.98
CA PHE A 186 -0.54 -8.18 5.67
C PHE A 186 -0.66 -9.23 6.78
N ILE A 187 -0.48 -8.86 8.07
CA ILE A 187 -0.65 -9.79 9.20
C ILE A 187 -2.07 -10.34 9.28
N PRO A 188 -3.16 -9.54 9.19
CA PRO A 188 -4.52 -10.06 9.12
C PRO A 188 -4.70 -11.10 8.01
N PHE A 189 -4.07 -10.89 6.85
CA PHE A 189 -4.12 -11.86 5.76
C PHE A 189 -3.40 -13.18 6.12
N LEU A 190 -2.21 -13.09 6.71
CA LEU A 190 -1.48 -14.28 7.18
C LEU A 190 -2.29 -15.05 8.20
N LEU A 191 -2.90 -14.36 9.17
CA LEU A 191 -3.75 -14.96 10.19
C LEU A 191 -4.95 -15.65 9.54
N ALA A 192 -5.68 -14.97 8.65
CA ALA A 192 -6.79 -15.55 7.93
C ALA A 192 -6.38 -16.82 7.16
N HIS A 193 -5.23 -16.79 6.49
CA HIS A 193 -4.72 -17.94 5.76
C HIS A 193 -4.43 -19.14 6.68
N TYR A 194 -3.70 -18.94 7.76
CA TYR A 194 -3.31 -20.04 8.66
C TYR A 194 -4.45 -20.52 9.56
N ILE A 195 -5.44 -19.69 9.88
CA ILE A 195 -6.68 -20.13 10.54
C ILE A 195 -7.44 -21.11 9.64
N ILE A 196 -7.55 -20.81 8.35
CA ILE A 196 -8.28 -21.66 7.39
C ILE A 196 -7.45 -22.89 6.97
N PHE A 197 -6.11 -22.77 6.92
CA PHE A 197 -5.19 -23.83 6.53
C PHE A 197 -4.14 -24.12 7.62
N PRO A 198 -4.51 -24.56 8.83
CA PRO A 198 -3.59 -24.68 9.97
C PRO A 198 -2.43 -25.65 9.72
N ARG A 199 -2.65 -26.70 8.92
CA ARG A 199 -1.57 -27.66 8.59
C ARG A 199 -0.45 -27.05 7.72
N GLU A 200 -0.68 -25.91 7.12
CA GLU A 200 0.34 -25.23 6.31
C GLU A 200 1.42 -24.56 7.16
N ILE A 201 1.16 -24.29 8.45
CA ILE A 201 2.13 -23.71 9.39
C ILE A 201 3.40 -24.56 9.45
N PHE A 202 3.27 -25.88 9.42
CA PHE A 202 4.38 -26.83 9.52
C PHE A 202 5.07 -27.14 8.19
N LYS A 203 4.62 -26.55 7.07
CA LYS A 203 5.24 -26.77 5.77
C LYS A 203 6.55 -25.99 5.64
N LYS A 204 7.52 -26.56 4.92
CA LYS A 204 8.78 -25.90 4.55
C LYS A 204 8.56 -24.53 3.88
N ARG A 205 7.44 -24.35 3.17
CA ARG A 205 7.07 -23.05 2.55
C ARG A 205 6.91 -21.93 3.58
N THR A 206 6.31 -22.22 4.73
CA THR A 206 6.12 -21.24 5.81
C THR A 206 7.45 -20.76 6.37
N PHE A 207 8.42 -21.68 6.55
CA PHE A 207 9.76 -21.30 6.96
C PHE A 207 10.39 -20.29 5.98
N PHE A 208 10.30 -20.52 4.67
CA PHE A 208 10.80 -19.55 3.68
C PHE A 208 10.05 -18.22 3.69
N VAL A 209 8.74 -18.24 3.96
CA VAL A 209 7.96 -17.00 4.14
C VAL A 209 8.51 -16.22 5.34
N LEU A 210 8.63 -16.85 6.50
CA LEU A 210 9.15 -16.20 7.70
C LEU A 210 10.57 -15.66 7.50
N LEU A 211 11.45 -16.46 6.91
CA LEU A 211 12.83 -16.04 6.63
C LEU A 211 12.87 -14.81 5.71
N THR A 212 12.09 -14.83 4.62
CA THR A 212 12.06 -13.69 3.70
C THR A 212 11.41 -12.45 4.32
N LEU A 213 10.42 -12.60 5.20
CA LEU A 213 9.84 -11.50 5.95
C LEU A 213 10.87 -10.86 6.88
N VAL A 214 11.60 -11.66 7.66
CA VAL A 214 12.67 -11.16 8.54
C VAL A 214 13.71 -10.38 7.72
N ILE A 215 14.17 -10.93 6.59
CA ILE A 215 15.14 -10.23 5.73
C ILE A 215 14.56 -8.93 5.18
N SER A 216 13.32 -8.92 4.69
CA SER A 216 12.69 -7.72 4.12
C SER A 216 12.51 -6.62 5.16
N ILE A 217 12.10 -6.97 6.38
CA ILE A 217 11.96 -6.04 7.49
C ILE A 217 13.34 -5.51 7.91
N ALA A 218 14.33 -6.39 8.08
CA ALA A 218 15.68 -5.99 8.46
C ALA A 218 16.29 -5.00 7.45
N LEU A 219 16.12 -5.25 6.15
CA LEU A 219 16.58 -4.34 5.10
C LEU A 219 15.86 -2.98 5.14
N SER A 220 14.55 -2.96 5.39
CA SER A 220 13.80 -1.70 5.48
C SER A 220 14.14 -0.88 6.73
N LEU A 221 14.57 -1.54 7.81
CA LEU A 221 15.02 -0.88 9.03
C LEU A 221 16.41 -0.24 8.92
N ILE A 222 17.17 -0.50 7.86
CA ILE A 222 18.51 0.10 7.64
C ILE A 222 18.42 1.64 7.68
N TRP A 223 17.38 2.20 7.05
CA TRP A 223 17.17 3.65 7.09
C TRP A 223 16.94 4.14 8.52
N ALA A 224 16.04 3.53 9.29
CA ALA A 224 15.75 3.92 10.66
C ALA A 224 16.98 3.78 11.57
N PHE A 225 17.75 2.71 11.43
CA PHE A 225 19.01 2.55 12.16
C PHE A 225 20.05 3.62 11.78
N SER A 226 20.14 3.94 10.49
CA SER A 226 21.04 5.03 10.05
C SER A 226 20.63 6.37 10.66
N MET A 227 19.33 6.68 10.74
CA MET A 227 18.85 7.90 11.40
C MET A 227 19.15 7.88 12.90
N PHE A 228 18.96 6.74 13.54
CA PHE A 228 19.30 6.57 14.95
C PHE A 228 20.80 6.79 15.23
N PHE A 229 21.69 6.21 14.42
CA PHE A 229 23.14 6.38 14.62
C PHE A 229 23.64 7.80 14.30
N ASN A 230 23.02 8.50 13.33
CA ASN A 230 23.45 9.83 12.94
C ASN A 230 22.80 10.95 13.78
N HIS A 231 21.61 10.75 14.31
CA HIS A 231 20.80 11.78 14.96
C HIS A 231 20.29 11.39 16.37
N GLY A 232 20.69 10.22 16.89
CA GLY A 232 20.54 9.76 18.27
C GLY A 232 19.23 10.13 18.96
N ASP A 233 19.34 10.97 19.99
CA ASP A 233 18.21 11.37 20.85
C ASP A 233 17.11 12.12 20.11
N PHE A 234 17.46 12.89 19.07
CA PHE A 234 16.46 13.60 18.26
C PHE A 234 15.57 12.61 17.52
N PHE A 235 16.14 11.59 16.89
CA PHE A 235 15.34 10.53 16.22
C PHE A 235 14.46 9.77 17.22
N LEU A 236 15.00 9.45 18.40
CA LEU A 236 14.22 8.77 19.45
C LEU A 236 13.08 9.64 20.00
N SER A 237 13.26 10.96 20.10
CA SER A 237 12.16 11.84 20.51
C SER A 237 11.02 11.82 19.51
N ILE A 238 11.29 11.87 18.19
CA ILE A 238 10.26 11.77 17.15
C ILE A 238 9.53 10.41 17.23
N VAL A 239 10.26 9.31 17.38
CA VAL A 239 9.64 7.98 17.50
C VAL A 239 8.75 7.90 18.74
N LYS A 240 9.18 8.46 19.88
CA LYS A 240 8.36 8.52 21.11
C LYS A 240 7.10 9.36 20.92
N ASP A 241 7.23 10.51 20.27
CA ASP A 241 6.09 11.40 20.01
C ASP A 241 5.09 10.75 19.07
N GLU A 242 5.54 10.04 18.05
CA GLU A 242 4.68 9.25 17.16
C GLU A 242 3.97 8.11 17.92
N VAL A 243 4.68 7.33 18.72
CA VAL A 243 4.09 6.25 19.54
C VAL A 243 3.08 6.81 20.52
N ASN A 244 3.38 7.94 21.20
CA ASN A 244 2.46 8.59 22.12
C ASN A 244 1.25 9.15 21.37
N ALA A 245 1.43 9.74 20.19
CA ALA A 245 0.35 10.22 19.35
C ALA A 245 -0.58 9.07 18.96
N TRP A 246 -0.02 7.91 18.65
CA TRP A 246 -0.80 6.70 18.34
C TRP A 246 -1.60 6.20 19.55
N ALA A 247 -0.99 6.21 20.73
CA ALA A 247 -1.64 5.76 21.97
C ALA A 247 -2.74 6.72 22.46
N THR A 248 -2.57 8.04 22.24
CA THR A 248 -3.45 9.06 22.85
C THR A 248 -4.41 9.73 21.87
N LYS A 249 -3.95 10.06 20.64
CA LYS A 249 -4.74 10.79 19.64
C LYS A 249 -5.67 9.90 18.81
N HIS A 250 -5.49 8.59 18.82
CA HIS A 250 -6.26 7.66 18.00
C HIS A 250 -7.47 7.06 18.75
N HIS A 251 -7.81 7.53 19.94
CA HIS A 251 -9.16 7.30 20.50
C HIS A 251 -10.18 8.09 19.68
N ARG A 252 -10.59 7.51 18.55
CA ARG A 252 -11.60 8.11 17.69
C ARG A 252 -12.99 7.84 18.24
N SER A 253 -13.84 8.88 18.23
CA SER A 253 -15.28 8.71 18.48
C SER A 253 -15.87 7.64 17.56
N PHE A 254 -16.91 6.94 18.01
CA PHE A 254 -17.65 5.98 17.15
C PHE A 254 -18.09 6.60 15.82
N ILE A 255 -18.39 7.90 15.79
CA ILE A 255 -18.72 8.65 14.57
C ILE A 255 -17.62 8.56 13.51
N PHE A 256 -16.35 8.48 13.90
CA PHE A 256 -15.26 8.32 12.96
C PHE A 256 -15.38 7.05 12.11
N TYR A 257 -15.90 5.97 12.68
CA TYR A 257 -16.11 4.72 11.97
C TYR A 257 -17.27 4.79 10.97
N THR A 258 -18.14 5.81 11.08
CA THR A 258 -19.17 6.06 10.07
C THR A 258 -18.58 6.57 8.75
N ASP A 259 -17.37 7.12 8.77
CA ASP A 259 -16.65 7.52 7.55
C ASP A 259 -16.36 6.32 6.63
N TYR A 260 -16.33 5.09 7.17
CA TYR A 260 -16.28 3.87 6.37
C TYR A 260 -17.36 3.84 5.29
N PHE A 261 -18.56 4.31 5.63
CA PHE A 261 -19.68 4.38 4.71
C PHE A 261 -19.40 5.33 3.53
N VAL A 262 -18.71 6.42 3.79
CA VAL A 262 -18.29 7.38 2.77
C VAL A 262 -17.14 6.82 1.94
N TYR A 263 -16.16 6.19 2.58
CA TYR A 263 -14.95 5.67 1.93
C TYR A 263 -15.23 4.52 0.97
N MET A 264 -16.25 3.71 1.24
CA MET A 264 -16.66 2.65 0.32
C MET A 264 -17.44 3.19 -0.88
N GLY A 265 -18.05 4.37 -0.76
CA GLY A 265 -18.82 4.99 -1.84
C GLY A 265 -19.94 4.07 -2.34
N SER A 266 -20.05 3.94 -3.66
CA SER A 266 -21.09 3.12 -4.32
C SER A 266 -21.07 1.63 -3.96
N TRP A 267 -19.94 1.13 -3.40
CA TRP A 267 -19.76 -0.28 -3.06
C TRP A 267 -20.19 -0.64 -1.64
N LEU A 268 -20.66 0.33 -0.87
CA LEU A 268 -21.06 0.15 0.53
C LEU A 268 -22.03 -1.02 0.74
N PHE A 269 -23.14 -1.02 0.00
CA PHE A 269 -24.15 -2.06 0.16
C PHE A 269 -23.62 -3.46 -0.12
N PHE A 270 -22.77 -3.59 -1.14
CA PHE A 270 -22.13 -4.87 -1.47
C PHE A 270 -21.13 -5.30 -0.40
N SER A 271 -20.37 -4.37 0.20
CA SER A 271 -19.41 -4.69 1.25
C SER A 271 -20.11 -5.19 2.51
N ILE A 272 -21.21 -4.56 2.93
CA ILE A 272 -22.03 -5.00 4.05
C ILE A 272 -22.59 -6.42 3.78
N PHE A 273 -23.14 -6.65 2.59
CA PHE A 273 -23.69 -7.96 2.24
C PHE A 273 -22.64 -9.08 2.28
N VAL A 274 -21.42 -8.79 1.81
CA VAL A 274 -20.30 -9.77 1.82
C VAL A 274 -19.90 -10.16 3.24
N ILE A 275 -19.95 -9.26 4.22
CA ILE A 275 -19.61 -9.57 5.61
C ILE A 275 -20.53 -10.65 6.17
N PHE A 276 -21.83 -10.62 5.84
CA PHE A 276 -22.82 -11.59 6.34
C PHE A 276 -22.85 -12.90 5.55
N LYS A 277 -22.27 -12.93 4.35
CA LYS A 277 -22.27 -14.12 3.50
C LYS A 277 -20.96 -14.90 3.62
N ILE A 278 -20.92 -15.86 4.53
CA ILE A 278 -19.75 -16.74 4.70
C ILE A 278 -19.60 -17.66 3.47
N PRO A 279 -18.47 -17.61 2.75
CA PRO A 279 -18.25 -18.49 1.59
C PRO A 279 -18.12 -19.96 2.02
N GLU A 280 -18.52 -20.88 1.14
CA GLU A 280 -18.35 -22.32 1.39
C GLU A 280 -16.91 -22.79 1.17
N LYS A 281 -16.28 -22.30 0.09
CA LYS A 281 -14.92 -22.72 -0.29
C LYS A 281 -13.85 -22.13 0.64
N LYS A 282 -12.95 -22.98 1.12
CA LYS A 282 -11.84 -22.56 2.01
C LYS A 282 -11.00 -21.41 1.43
N GLU A 283 -10.74 -21.45 0.13
CA GLU A 283 -9.98 -20.41 -0.55
C GLU A 283 -10.67 -19.05 -0.48
N GLU A 284 -11.99 -19.01 -0.56
CA GLU A 284 -12.79 -17.79 -0.45
C GLU A 284 -12.92 -17.34 1.01
N LYS A 285 -12.97 -18.29 1.95
CA LYS A 285 -12.98 -18.00 3.39
C LYS A 285 -11.74 -17.23 3.83
N VAL A 286 -10.58 -17.47 3.22
CA VAL A 286 -9.36 -16.68 3.53
C VAL A 286 -9.58 -15.19 3.25
N PHE A 287 -10.11 -14.85 2.07
CA PHE A 287 -10.36 -13.46 1.70
C PHE A 287 -11.49 -12.84 2.52
N TRP A 288 -12.53 -13.61 2.81
CA TRP A 288 -13.63 -13.18 3.67
C TRP A 288 -13.15 -12.90 5.10
N LEU A 289 -12.39 -13.83 5.71
CA LEU A 289 -11.85 -13.65 7.06
C LEU A 289 -10.84 -12.50 7.12
N TRP A 290 -10.05 -12.33 6.06
CA TRP A 290 -9.16 -11.16 5.94
C TRP A 290 -9.94 -9.84 6.02
N THR A 291 -11.06 -9.71 5.30
CA THR A 291 -11.90 -8.50 5.34
C THR A 291 -12.45 -8.21 6.74
N ILE A 292 -12.60 -9.23 7.59
CA ILE A 292 -13.09 -9.06 8.97
C ILE A 292 -11.95 -8.69 9.93
N LEU A 293 -10.73 -9.18 9.67
CA LEU A 293 -9.58 -8.99 10.55
C LEU A 293 -8.80 -7.70 10.25
N SER A 294 -8.89 -7.16 9.03
CA SER A 294 -8.27 -5.90 8.62
C SER A 294 -9.19 -4.71 8.84
#